data_148cf43d541ee7a2054fe0b2e5d0fe75
#
_entry.id   148cf43d541ee7a2054fe0b2e5d0fe75
#
_cell.length_a   1.000
_cell.length_b   1.000
_cell.length_c   1.000
_cell.angle_alpha   90.00
_cell.angle_beta   90.00
_cell.angle_gamma   90.00
#
_symmetry.space_group_name_H-M   'P 1'
#
loop_
_entity.id
_entity.type
_entity.pdbx_description
1 polymer ?
#
loop_
_entity_poly.entity_id
_entity_poly.type
_entity_poly.pdbx_seq_one_letter_code
_entity_poly.pdbx_strand_id
1 'polypeptide(L)'
;MVREAAALRIWRGNGRLESTIAVYLRWVRLFEAASENDHSTKRSLTRHDVEEFAVTYALGRSMPCEGAVKASRIALKSWSGALRVAGYPVPEWELAPTVVPLPPLLAEYVAFRRQHVGVSTSTIRSEIRTISAFLHQQSKMGRSYGDTRITDVDDFVTALAGRVCLRTVARDCSSLRCFFRFLHFRGYLAHDVAASVAAPRLLPMDRPPRALPWEDVQRLLDAVDVRSRTGRRDHALLLLMATYGMGAAEVLHLRLSDIDWRANTIHMVRPKTGVECLLPLLPGVAAALVAYLRDGRPGHPGTRALFVRSVAPYGPMSPSAVRHAISQYGRIAGLSASRLGGHVLRHSHACFQIELGAAPKVVSDILGHRDPASTSTYFRAATTRLRELALPVPT
;
A
#
# COMPACT_ATOMS: atom_id res chain seq x y z
N MET A 1 -5.10 28.72 -22.40
CA MET A 1 -3.67 29.10 -22.36
C MET A 1 -3.17 29.37 -20.93
N VAL A 2 -3.74 30.30 -20.14
CA VAL A 2 -3.22 30.62 -18.79
C VAL A 2 -3.28 29.43 -17.82
N ARG A 3 -4.38 28.67 -17.78
CA ARG A 3 -4.54 27.46 -16.97
C ARG A 3 -3.55 26.35 -17.36
N GLU A 4 -3.32 26.20 -18.65
CA GLU A 4 -2.36 25.23 -19.18
C GLU A 4 -0.93 25.56 -18.75
N ALA A 5 -0.53 26.82 -18.85
CA ALA A 5 0.79 27.29 -18.39
C ALA A 5 1.00 27.08 -16.89
N ALA A 6 -0.06 27.29 -16.08
CA ALA A 6 -0.02 27.04 -14.65
C ALA A 6 0.19 25.56 -14.32
N ALA A 7 -0.57 24.67 -14.97
CA ALA A 7 -0.42 23.22 -14.76
C ALA A 7 0.94 22.71 -15.23
N LEU A 8 1.42 23.20 -16.37
CA LEU A 8 2.78 22.88 -16.88
C LEU A 8 3.86 23.22 -15.86
N ARG A 9 3.78 24.40 -15.24
CA ARG A 9 4.73 24.85 -14.21
C ARG A 9 4.71 23.89 -13.02
N ILE A 10 3.52 23.49 -12.56
CA ILE A 10 3.37 22.54 -11.44
C ILE A 10 3.89 21.16 -11.81
N TRP A 11 3.57 20.64 -12.99
CA TRP A 11 4.00 19.31 -13.42
C TRP A 11 5.51 19.22 -13.61
N ARG A 12 6.12 20.23 -14.26
CA ARG A 12 7.58 20.32 -14.44
C ARG A 12 8.29 20.50 -13.11
N GLY A 13 7.79 21.40 -12.26
CA GLY A 13 8.31 21.61 -10.91
C GLY A 13 8.22 20.35 -10.02
N ASN A 14 7.33 19.41 -10.34
CA ASN A 14 7.19 18.12 -9.68
C ASN A 14 8.02 17.00 -10.35
N GLY A 15 8.84 17.31 -11.34
CA GLY A 15 9.69 16.35 -12.04
C GLY A 15 8.90 15.36 -12.94
N ARG A 16 7.74 15.78 -13.48
CA ARG A 16 7.03 14.96 -14.47
C ARG A 16 7.79 14.94 -15.78
N LEU A 17 7.89 13.75 -16.39
CA LEU A 17 8.49 13.59 -17.71
C LEU A 17 7.67 14.34 -18.77
N GLU A 18 8.31 14.99 -19.71
CA GLU A 18 7.65 15.71 -20.82
C GLU A 18 6.72 14.79 -21.63
N SER A 19 7.08 13.52 -21.83
CA SER A 19 6.21 12.52 -22.47
C SER A 19 4.91 12.30 -21.71
N THR A 20 4.96 12.25 -20.37
CA THR A 20 3.76 12.14 -19.52
C THR A 20 2.92 13.40 -19.57
N ILE A 21 3.57 14.57 -19.55
CA ILE A 21 2.90 15.87 -19.68
C ILE A 21 2.17 15.98 -21.01
N ALA A 22 2.81 15.57 -22.10
CA ALA A 22 2.19 15.56 -23.43
C ALA A 22 0.92 14.68 -23.48
N VAL A 23 0.95 13.50 -22.86
CA VAL A 23 -0.23 12.62 -22.76
C VAL A 23 -1.33 13.30 -21.93
N TYR A 24 -1.00 13.94 -20.82
CA TYR A 24 -1.98 14.64 -19.99
C TYR A 24 -2.62 15.80 -20.73
N LEU A 25 -1.83 16.64 -21.37
CA LEU A 25 -2.35 17.76 -22.17
C LEU A 25 -3.25 17.28 -23.31
N ARG A 26 -2.87 16.22 -24.00
CA ARG A 26 -3.71 15.63 -25.03
C ARG A 26 -5.10 15.28 -24.51
N TRP A 27 -5.21 14.56 -23.37
CA TRP A 27 -6.50 14.19 -22.82
C TRP A 27 -7.29 15.37 -22.27
N VAL A 28 -6.61 16.36 -21.69
CA VAL A 28 -7.24 17.61 -21.23
C VAL A 28 -7.85 18.37 -22.40
N ARG A 29 -7.08 18.61 -23.45
CA ARG A 29 -7.55 19.33 -24.65
C ARG A 29 -8.71 18.63 -25.35
N LEU A 30 -8.65 17.30 -25.46
CA LEU A 30 -9.73 16.50 -26.03
C LEU A 30 -11.01 16.60 -25.21
N PHE A 31 -10.87 16.60 -23.90
CA PHE A 31 -12.01 16.74 -22.99
C PHE A 31 -12.61 18.15 -23.03
N GLU A 32 -11.78 19.21 -22.98
CA GLU A 32 -12.23 20.59 -23.09
C GLU A 32 -12.94 20.83 -24.41
N ALA A 33 -12.40 20.37 -25.53
CA ALA A 33 -13.05 20.49 -26.84
C ALA A 33 -14.39 19.74 -26.94
N ALA A 34 -14.51 18.58 -26.31
CA ALA A 34 -15.79 17.86 -26.24
C ALA A 34 -16.81 18.58 -25.35
N SER A 35 -16.35 19.22 -24.27
CA SER A 35 -17.20 19.96 -23.32
C SER A 35 -17.69 21.31 -23.88
N GLU A 36 -16.91 21.96 -24.75
CA GLU A 36 -17.30 23.20 -25.44
C GLU A 36 -18.41 22.96 -26.47
N ASN A 37 -18.48 21.78 -27.06
CA ASN A 37 -19.53 21.40 -28.01
C ASN A 37 -20.85 20.98 -27.34
N ASP A 38 -20.84 20.72 -26.03
CA ASP A 38 -22.03 20.38 -25.26
C ASP A 38 -22.58 21.65 -24.59
N HIS A 39 -23.53 22.31 -25.23
CA HIS A 39 -24.21 23.52 -24.77
C HIS A 39 -25.05 23.35 -23.47
N SER A 40 -24.93 22.22 -22.80
CA SER A 40 -25.53 22.02 -21.50
C SER A 40 -24.73 22.73 -20.42
N THR A 41 -25.38 23.64 -19.72
CA THR A 41 -24.88 24.42 -18.57
C THR A 41 -24.56 23.50 -17.36
N LYS A 42 -23.71 22.49 -17.51
CA LYS A 42 -23.29 21.62 -16.42
C LYS A 42 -22.33 22.37 -15.50
N ARG A 43 -22.82 22.78 -14.34
CA ARG A 43 -22.07 23.45 -13.27
C ARG A 43 -21.05 22.56 -12.56
N SER A 44 -21.06 21.25 -12.77
CA SER A 44 -20.12 20.32 -12.17
C SER A 44 -19.80 19.16 -13.13
N LEU A 45 -18.51 18.90 -13.34
CA LEU A 45 -18.03 17.74 -14.09
C LEU A 45 -17.87 16.58 -13.12
N THR A 46 -18.58 15.49 -13.37
CA THR A 46 -18.53 14.29 -12.54
C THR A 46 -17.54 13.27 -13.09
N ARG A 47 -17.20 12.27 -12.27
CA ARG A 47 -16.44 11.10 -12.74
C ARG A 47 -17.15 10.41 -13.91
N HIS A 48 -18.47 10.40 -13.89
CA HIS A 48 -19.30 9.82 -14.94
C HIS A 48 -19.08 10.55 -16.27
N ASP A 49 -19.11 11.88 -16.28
CA ASP A 49 -18.89 12.68 -17.49
C ASP A 49 -17.52 12.39 -18.12
N VAL A 50 -16.49 12.18 -17.30
CA VAL A 50 -15.14 11.82 -17.78
C VAL A 50 -15.12 10.41 -18.36
N GLU A 51 -15.82 9.46 -17.75
CA GLU A 51 -15.89 8.07 -18.21
C GLU A 51 -16.71 7.99 -19.50
N GLU A 52 -17.84 8.67 -19.58
CA GLU A 52 -18.70 8.76 -20.78
C GLU A 52 -17.95 9.37 -21.96
N PHE A 53 -17.29 10.51 -21.74
CA PHE A 53 -16.42 11.11 -22.75
C PHE A 53 -15.35 10.13 -23.24
N ALA A 54 -14.66 9.48 -22.33
CA ALA A 54 -13.57 8.57 -22.68
C ALA A 54 -14.04 7.34 -23.47
N VAL A 55 -15.22 6.80 -23.13
CA VAL A 55 -15.86 5.70 -23.84
C VAL A 55 -16.27 6.15 -25.24
N THR A 56 -16.97 7.28 -25.36
CA THR A 56 -17.39 7.83 -26.66
C THR A 56 -16.21 8.11 -27.57
N TYR A 57 -15.14 8.71 -27.02
CA TYR A 57 -13.90 8.95 -27.77
C TYR A 57 -13.23 7.66 -28.26
N ALA A 58 -13.20 6.63 -27.39
CA ALA A 58 -12.60 5.33 -27.73
C ALA A 58 -13.38 4.58 -28.82
N LEU A 59 -14.70 4.55 -28.71
CA LEU A 59 -15.59 3.92 -29.69
C LEU A 59 -15.45 4.57 -31.08
N GLY A 60 -15.42 5.90 -31.13
CA GLY A 60 -15.23 6.63 -32.40
C GLY A 60 -13.87 6.41 -33.08
N ARG A 61 -12.92 5.74 -32.41
CA ARG A 61 -11.55 5.49 -32.92
C ARG A 61 -11.11 4.04 -32.84
N SER A 62 -12.04 3.12 -32.61
CA SER A 62 -11.76 1.68 -32.47
C SER A 62 -10.65 1.36 -31.46
N MET A 63 -10.59 2.12 -30.36
CA MET A 63 -9.60 1.94 -29.27
C MET A 63 -10.20 1.15 -28.11
N PRO A 64 -9.36 0.43 -27.31
CA PRO A 64 -9.84 -0.22 -26.09
C PRO A 64 -10.38 0.80 -25.08
N CYS A 65 -11.68 0.72 -24.73
CA CYS A 65 -12.37 1.65 -23.84
C CYS A 65 -11.71 1.73 -22.45
N GLU A 66 -11.30 0.59 -21.86
CA GLU A 66 -10.66 0.54 -20.54
C GLU A 66 -9.38 1.37 -20.50
N GLY A 67 -8.55 1.28 -21.53
CA GLY A 67 -7.32 2.06 -21.65
C GLY A 67 -7.58 3.56 -21.74
N ALA A 68 -8.57 3.97 -22.53
CA ALA A 68 -8.98 5.36 -22.72
C ALA A 68 -9.54 5.96 -21.41
N VAL A 69 -10.45 5.24 -20.74
CA VAL A 69 -11.03 5.63 -19.44
C VAL A 69 -9.95 5.79 -18.38
N LYS A 70 -9.01 4.85 -18.30
CA LYS A 70 -7.90 4.94 -17.34
C LYS A 70 -6.99 6.13 -17.61
N ALA A 71 -6.61 6.36 -18.85
CA ALA A 71 -5.70 7.43 -19.26
C ALA A 71 -6.34 8.82 -19.07
N SER A 72 -7.59 9.01 -19.52
CA SER A 72 -8.33 10.26 -19.35
C SER A 72 -8.51 10.61 -17.87
N ARG A 73 -8.94 9.67 -17.03
CA ARG A 73 -9.10 9.87 -15.59
C ARG A 73 -7.80 10.30 -14.90
N ILE A 74 -6.68 9.67 -15.23
CA ILE A 74 -5.38 10.02 -14.67
C ILE A 74 -4.98 11.45 -15.10
N ALA A 75 -5.14 11.78 -16.37
CA ALA A 75 -4.79 13.07 -16.92
C ALA A 75 -5.62 14.20 -16.29
N LEU A 76 -6.95 14.06 -16.30
CA LEU A 76 -7.88 15.07 -15.81
C LEU A 76 -7.78 15.24 -14.28
N LYS A 77 -7.59 14.15 -13.54
CA LYS A 77 -7.31 14.21 -12.10
C LYS A 77 -6.01 14.98 -11.81
N SER A 78 -4.96 14.73 -12.58
CA SER A 78 -3.67 15.43 -12.44
C SER A 78 -3.80 16.90 -12.79
N TRP A 79 -4.58 17.22 -13.83
CA TRP A 79 -4.91 18.58 -14.27
C TRP A 79 -5.63 19.36 -13.17
N SER A 80 -6.75 18.85 -12.68
CA SER A 80 -7.52 19.47 -11.59
C SER A 80 -6.64 19.70 -10.34
N GLY A 81 -5.82 18.71 -9.97
CA GLY A 81 -4.89 18.85 -8.85
C GLY A 81 -3.85 19.94 -9.05
N ALA A 82 -3.29 20.06 -10.26
CA ALA A 82 -2.32 21.11 -10.59
C ALA A 82 -2.95 22.50 -10.57
N LEU A 83 -4.14 22.66 -11.15
CA LEU A 83 -4.87 23.93 -11.15
C LEU A 83 -5.27 24.37 -9.75
N ARG A 84 -5.70 23.45 -8.89
CA ARG A 84 -6.03 23.76 -7.48
C ARG A 84 -4.80 24.26 -6.72
N VAL A 85 -3.63 23.64 -6.93
CA VAL A 85 -2.36 24.12 -6.35
C VAL A 85 -2.00 25.50 -6.86
N ALA A 86 -2.33 25.81 -8.12
CA ALA A 86 -2.10 27.12 -8.74
C ALA A 86 -3.17 28.17 -8.35
N GLY A 87 -4.14 27.83 -7.49
CA GLY A 87 -5.16 28.77 -7.00
C GLY A 87 -6.33 28.98 -7.96
N TYR A 88 -6.50 28.13 -8.98
CA TYR A 88 -7.65 28.25 -9.89
C TYR A 88 -8.88 27.52 -9.32
N PRO A 89 -10.07 28.10 -9.47
CA PRO A 89 -11.31 27.39 -9.23
C PRO A 89 -11.44 26.27 -10.28
N VAL A 90 -11.52 25.05 -9.82
CA VAL A 90 -11.69 23.88 -10.67
C VAL A 90 -12.91 23.09 -10.25
N PRO A 91 -13.64 22.51 -11.21
CA PRO A 91 -14.71 21.58 -10.88
C PRO A 91 -14.16 20.47 -9.99
N GLU A 92 -14.96 19.97 -9.08
CA GLU A 92 -14.61 18.79 -8.28
C GLU A 92 -14.68 17.54 -9.17
N TRP A 93 -13.57 17.22 -9.82
CA TRP A 93 -13.41 16.00 -10.60
C TRP A 93 -13.40 14.72 -9.74
N GLU A 94 -13.17 14.89 -8.46
CA GLU A 94 -13.29 13.88 -7.45
C GLU A 94 -14.62 14.08 -6.72
N LEU A 95 -15.64 13.44 -7.22
CA LEU A 95 -16.57 12.90 -6.25
C LEU A 95 -15.75 11.94 -5.39
N ALA A 96 -15.70 12.19 -4.08
CA ALA A 96 -15.34 11.14 -3.13
C ALA A 96 -16.02 9.87 -3.66
N PRO A 97 -15.31 8.73 -3.76
CA PRO A 97 -15.94 7.50 -4.24
C PRO A 97 -17.24 7.40 -3.47
N THR A 98 -18.37 7.33 -4.18
CA THR A 98 -19.67 7.20 -3.56
C THR A 98 -19.49 6.03 -2.63
N VAL A 99 -19.48 6.29 -1.33
CA VAL A 99 -19.34 5.22 -0.34
C VAL A 99 -20.65 4.46 -0.49
N VAL A 100 -20.63 3.43 -1.35
CA VAL A 100 -21.77 2.53 -1.46
C VAL A 100 -21.95 2.00 -0.05
N PRO A 101 -23.06 2.31 0.61
CA PRO A 101 -23.27 1.85 1.97
C PRO A 101 -23.16 0.33 1.97
N LEU A 102 -22.44 -0.21 2.93
CA LEU A 102 -22.38 -1.65 3.09
C LEU A 102 -23.80 -2.19 3.29
N PRO A 103 -24.13 -3.36 2.71
CA PRO A 103 -25.37 -4.06 3.05
C PRO A 103 -25.53 -4.14 4.57
N PRO A 104 -26.76 -4.03 5.11
CA PRO A 104 -27.01 -3.94 6.56
C PRO A 104 -26.28 -5.00 7.37
N LEU A 105 -26.29 -6.25 6.92
CA LEU A 105 -25.57 -7.37 7.55
C LEU A 105 -24.06 -7.12 7.65
N LEU A 106 -23.43 -6.61 6.58
CA LEU A 106 -22.01 -6.34 6.58
C LEU A 106 -21.66 -5.10 7.41
N ALA A 107 -22.54 -4.11 7.47
CA ALA A 107 -22.38 -2.96 8.36
C ALA A 107 -22.41 -3.38 9.83
N GLU A 108 -23.35 -4.28 10.20
CA GLU A 108 -23.44 -4.86 11.53
C GLU A 108 -22.20 -5.70 11.88
N TYR A 109 -21.74 -6.54 10.95
CA TYR A 109 -20.49 -7.29 11.12
C TYR A 109 -19.29 -6.36 11.38
N VAL A 110 -19.15 -5.29 10.62
CA VAL A 110 -18.07 -4.30 10.80
C VAL A 110 -18.15 -3.64 12.17
N ALA A 111 -19.34 -3.26 12.62
CA ALA A 111 -19.55 -2.70 13.95
C ALA A 111 -19.12 -3.69 15.04
N PHE A 112 -19.58 -4.94 14.94
CA PHE A 112 -19.22 -6.02 15.84
C PHE A 112 -17.69 -6.22 15.92
N ARG A 113 -17.02 -6.32 14.77
CA ARG A 113 -15.55 -6.53 14.71
C ARG A 113 -14.76 -5.37 15.31
N ARG A 114 -15.24 -4.14 15.16
CA ARG A 114 -14.60 -2.96 15.74
C ARG A 114 -14.79 -2.87 17.24
N GLN A 115 -16.01 -3.06 17.70
CA GLN A 115 -16.39 -2.87 19.11
C GLN A 115 -15.89 -3.99 20.02
N HIS A 116 -16.04 -5.25 19.58
CA HIS A 116 -15.75 -6.40 20.45
C HIS A 116 -14.34 -6.96 20.28
N VAL A 117 -13.69 -6.74 19.14
CA VAL A 117 -12.38 -7.39 18.84
C VAL A 117 -11.26 -6.38 18.57
N GLY A 118 -11.57 -5.11 18.38
CA GLY A 118 -10.58 -4.08 18.13
C GLY A 118 -9.77 -4.29 16.83
N VAL A 119 -10.38 -4.88 15.81
CA VAL A 119 -9.70 -5.27 14.57
C VAL A 119 -9.36 -4.07 13.70
N SER A 120 -8.18 -4.07 13.12
CA SER A 120 -7.72 -2.97 12.26
C SER A 120 -8.60 -2.78 11.01
N THR A 121 -8.72 -1.54 10.54
CA THR A 121 -9.48 -1.21 9.32
C THR A 121 -9.00 -1.98 8.09
N SER A 122 -7.69 -2.27 8.00
CA SER A 122 -7.14 -3.06 6.88
C SER A 122 -7.58 -4.52 6.92
N THR A 123 -7.66 -5.11 8.11
CA THR A 123 -8.15 -6.47 8.31
C THR A 123 -9.63 -6.55 7.97
N ILE A 124 -10.46 -5.64 8.50
CA ILE A 124 -11.89 -5.55 8.20
C ILE A 124 -12.12 -5.42 6.68
N ARG A 125 -11.35 -4.56 5.98
CA ARG A 125 -11.47 -4.43 4.52
C ARG A 125 -11.17 -5.73 3.79
N SER A 126 -10.19 -6.52 4.27
CA SER A 126 -9.89 -7.83 3.71
C SER A 126 -11.00 -8.84 3.98
N GLU A 127 -11.54 -8.86 5.21
CA GLU A 127 -12.66 -9.71 5.59
C GLU A 127 -13.90 -9.41 4.73
N ILE A 128 -14.30 -8.14 4.65
CA ILE A 128 -15.46 -7.71 3.83
C ILE A 128 -15.32 -8.14 2.38
N ARG A 129 -14.13 -8.01 1.78
CA ARG A 129 -13.92 -8.44 0.39
C ARG A 129 -14.19 -9.93 0.22
N THR A 130 -13.68 -10.79 1.12
CA THR A 130 -13.88 -12.24 1.08
C THR A 130 -15.34 -12.60 1.32
N ILE A 131 -15.96 -12.00 2.34
CA ILE A 131 -17.34 -12.24 2.71
C ILE A 131 -18.29 -11.80 1.60
N SER A 132 -18.07 -10.61 1.01
CA SER A 132 -18.88 -10.11 -0.12
C SER A 132 -18.80 -11.04 -1.33
N ALA A 133 -17.60 -11.59 -1.63
CA ALA A 133 -17.43 -12.54 -2.72
C ALA A 133 -18.21 -13.85 -2.45
N PHE A 134 -18.17 -14.36 -1.22
CA PHE A 134 -18.93 -15.54 -0.81
C PHE A 134 -20.44 -15.29 -0.90
N LEU A 135 -20.93 -14.20 -0.29
CA LEU A 135 -22.36 -13.84 -0.34
C LEU A 135 -22.87 -13.63 -1.77
N HIS A 136 -22.05 -13.06 -2.64
CA HIS A 136 -22.37 -12.91 -4.05
C HIS A 136 -22.52 -14.28 -4.74
N GLN A 137 -21.65 -15.25 -4.44
CA GLN A 137 -21.79 -16.61 -4.96
C GLN A 137 -23.08 -17.26 -4.44
N GLN A 138 -23.42 -17.13 -3.15
CA GLN A 138 -24.67 -17.64 -2.58
C GLN A 138 -25.90 -17.05 -3.26
N SER A 139 -25.92 -15.73 -3.45
CA SER A 139 -27.01 -15.03 -4.13
C SER A 139 -27.22 -15.53 -5.58
N LYS A 140 -26.13 -15.83 -6.32
CA LYS A 140 -26.23 -16.42 -7.67
C LYS A 140 -26.88 -17.81 -7.67
N MET A 141 -26.79 -18.54 -6.57
CA MET A 141 -27.43 -19.85 -6.38
C MET A 141 -28.85 -19.72 -5.79
N GLY A 142 -29.37 -18.50 -5.63
CA GLY A 142 -30.68 -18.23 -5.03
C GLY A 142 -30.74 -18.51 -3.54
N ARG A 143 -29.60 -18.53 -2.81
CA ARG A 143 -29.51 -18.82 -1.39
C ARG A 143 -29.24 -17.57 -0.59
N SER A 144 -29.84 -17.52 0.62
CA SER A 144 -29.53 -16.50 1.61
C SER A 144 -28.35 -16.93 2.51
N TYR A 145 -27.81 -15.99 3.30
CA TYR A 145 -26.76 -16.31 4.27
C TYR A 145 -27.26 -17.25 5.40
N GLY A 146 -28.58 -17.25 5.68
CA GLY A 146 -29.21 -18.16 6.67
C GLY A 146 -29.27 -19.61 6.19
N ASP A 147 -29.24 -19.84 4.88
CA ASP A 147 -29.32 -21.16 4.26
C ASP A 147 -27.94 -21.76 3.95
N THR A 148 -26.86 -21.12 4.44
CA THR A 148 -25.49 -21.54 4.16
C THR A 148 -25.23 -22.97 4.65
N ARG A 149 -24.79 -23.82 3.72
CA ARG A 149 -24.35 -25.19 3.99
C ARG A 149 -22.84 -25.30 3.95
N ILE A 150 -22.27 -26.28 4.63
CA ILE A 150 -20.81 -26.49 4.60
C ILE A 150 -20.32 -26.78 3.18
N THR A 151 -21.06 -27.46 2.35
CA THR A 151 -20.76 -27.72 0.95
C THR A 151 -20.59 -26.43 0.15
N ASP A 152 -21.38 -25.39 0.43
CA ASP A 152 -21.26 -24.09 -0.25
C ASP A 152 -19.94 -23.40 0.09
N VAL A 153 -19.46 -23.60 1.32
CA VAL A 153 -18.17 -23.06 1.78
C VAL A 153 -17.02 -23.84 1.15
N ASP A 154 -17.13 -25.16 1.07
CA ASP A 154 -16.12 -26.02 0.44
C ASP A 154 -15.99 -25.72 -1.06
N ASP A 155 -17.12 -25.55 -1.76
CA ASP A 155 -17.12 -25.14 -3.18
C ASP A 155 -16.45 -23.78 -3.38
N PHE A 156 -16.75 -22.80 -2.51
CA PHE A 156 -16.12 -21.48 -2.57
C PHE A 156 -14.60 -21.56 -2.33
N VAL A 157 -14.19 -22.30 -1.29
CA VAL A 157 -12.77 -22.45 -0.93
C VAL A 157 -12.00 -23.19 -2.02
N THR A 158 -12.60 -24.24 -2.59
CA THR A 158 -12.03 -25.02 -3.71
C THR A 158 -11.83 -24.15 -4.95
N ALA A 159 -12.86 -23.37 -5.33
CA ALA A 159 -12.76 -22.44 -6.43
C ALA A 159 -11.72 -21.34 -6.20
N LEU A 160 -11.54 -20.92 -4.94
CA LEU A 160 -10.52 -19.95 -4.55
C LEU A 160 -9.11 -20.56 -4.62
N ALA A 161 -8.93 -21.80 -4.19
CA ALA A 161 -7.64 -22.50 -4.20
C ALA A 161 -7.05 -22.65 -5.61
N GLY A 162 -7.88 -22.73 -6.63
CA GLY A 162 -7.44 -22.76 -8.03
C GLY A 162 -6.96 -21.40 -8.58
N ARG A 163 -7.19 -20.29 -7.84
CA ARG A 163 -6.92 -18.92 -8.31
C ARG A 163 -5.84 -18.17 -7.53
N VAL A 164 -5.64 -18.53 -6.28
CA VAL A 164 -4.73 -17.81 -5.37
C VAL A 164 -3.82 -18.77 -4.60
N CYS A 165 -2.73 -18.25 -4.02
CA CYS A 165 -1.81 -19.09 -3.24
C CYS A 165 -2.45 -19.56 -1.92
N LEU A 166 -2.00 -20.71 -1.40
CA LEU A 166 -2.52 -21.35 -0.19
C LEU A 166 -2.59 -20.41 1.03
N ARG A 167 -1.63 -19.51 1.19
CA ARG A 167 -1.64 -18.50 2.27
C ARG A 167 -2.83 -17.55 2.16
N THR A 168 -3.23 -17.19 0.94
CA THR A 168 -4.43 -16.37 0.70
C THR A 168 -5.68 -17.18 1.01
N VAL A 169 -5.74 -18.44 0.59
CA VAL A 169 -6.86 -19.35 0.92
C VAL A 169 -7.02 -19.47 2.44
N ALA A 170 -5.95 -19.74 3.18
CA ALA A 170 -6.00 -19.87 4.64
C ALA A 170 -6.49 -18.59 5.33
N ARG A 171 -6.05 -17.42 4.84
CA ARG A 171 -6.53 -16.12 5.34
C ARG A 171 -8.03 -15.95 5.07
N ASP A 172 -8.48 -16.30 3.89
CA ASP A 172 -9.87 -16.12 3.47
C ASP A 172 -10.78 -17.12 4.22
N CYS A 173 -10.33 -18.35 4.47
CA CYS A 173 -10.99 -19.28 5.39
C CYS A 173 -11.10 -18.69 6.82
N SER A 174 -10.04 -18.04 7.31
CA SER A 174 -10.09 -17.37 8.62
C SER A 174 -11.13 -16.23 8.64
N SER A 175 -11.25 -15.47 7.55
CA SER A 175 -12.27 -14.41 7.40
C SER A 175 -13.69 -15.00 7.42
N LEU A 176 -13.92 -16.10 6.71
CA LEU A 176 -15.21 -16.82 6.72
C LEU A 176 -15.55 -17.37 8.09
N ARG A 177 -14.59 -18.00 8.80
CA ARG A 177 -14.82 -18.46 10.19
C ARG A 177 -15.25 -17.32 11.11
N CYS A 178 -14.61 -16.16 11.01
CA CYS A 178 -15.01 -14.98 11.80
C CYS A 178 -16.43 -14.53 11.47
N PHE A 179 -16.81 -14.57 10.22
CA PHE A 179 -18.15 -14.19 9.76
C PHE A 179 -19.20 -15.20 10.21
N PHE A 180 -18.97 -16.50 10.07
CA PHE A 180 -19.93 -17.53 10.50
C PHE A 180 -20.12 -17.55 12.02
N ARG A 181 -19.05 -17.35 12.82
CA ARG A 181 -19.19 -17.16 14.26
C ARG A 181 -20.05 -15.96 14.61
N PHE A 182 -19.91 -14.86 13.88
CA PHE A 182 -20.77 -13.69 14.04
C PHE A 182 -22.23 -14.04 13.70
N LEU A 183 -22.50 -14.70 12.56
CA LEU A 183 -23.84 -15.09 12.16
C LEU A 183 -24.50 -16.02 13.21
N HIS A 184 -23.75 -17.00 13.71
CA HIS A 184 -24.24 -17.90 14.77
C HIS A 184 -24.49 -17.15 16.08
N PHE A 185 -23.57 -16.30 16.51
CA PHE A 185 -23.70 -15.47 17.70
C PHE A 185 -24.95 -14.56 17.66
N ARG A 186 -25.30 -14.06 16.47
CA ARG A 186 -26.48 -13.21 16.25
C ARG A 186 -27.77 -14.00 16.00
N GLY A 187 -27.72 -15.33 15.99
CA GLY A 187 -28.87 -16.17 15.72
C GLY A 187 -29.30 -16.23 14.25
N TYR A 188 -28.47 -15.73 13.33
CA TYR A 188 -28.71 -15.82 11.88
C TYR A 188 -28.44 -17.23 11.32
N LEU A 189 -27.68 -18.06 12.02
CA LEU A 189 -27.43 -19.46 11.73
C LEU A 189 -27.75 -20.29 12.95
N ALA A 190 -28.49 -21.37 12.74
CA ALA A 190 -28.87 -22.31 13.81
C ALA A 190 -27.66 -23.10 14.37
N HIS A 191 -26.63 -23.33 13.50
CA HIS A 191 -25.46 -24.13 13.85
C HIS A 191 -24.18 -23.35 13.56
N ASP A 192 -23.12 -23.60 14.35
CA ASP A 192 -21.80 -23.03 14.13
C ASP A 192 -21.09 -23.74 12.96
N VAL A 193 -21.23 -23.17 11.75
CA VAL A 193 -20.56 -23.63 10.53
C VAL A 193 -19.06 -23.31 10.55
N ALA A 194 -18.62 -22.37 11.41
CA ALA A 194 -17.23 -21.92 11.42
C ALA A 194 -16.22 -23.03 11.77
N ALA A 195 -16.61 -23.96 12.64
CA ALA A 195 -15.76 -25.09 13.04
C ALA A 195 -15.46 -26.03 11.87
N SER A 196 -16.41 -26.17 10.94
CA SER A 196 -16.29 -27.07 9.77
C SER A 196 -15.55 -26.46 8.59
N VAL A 197 -15.23 -25.14 8.59
CA VAL A 197 -14.46 -24.51 7.50
C VAL A 197 -13.03 -25.07 7.48
N ALA A 198 -12.74 -25.95 6.53
CA ALA A 198 -11.39 -26.47 6.33
C ALA A 198 -10.45 -25.37 5.79
N ALA A 199 -9.24 -25.29 6.31
CA ALA A 199 -8.22 -24.39 5.78
C ALA A 199 -6.95 -25.18 5.48
N PRO A 200 -6.21 -24.83 4.42
CA PRO A 200 -4.95 -25.47 4.13
C PRO A 200 -3.98 -25.31 5.31
N ARG A 201 -3.31 -26.40 5.68
CA ARG A 201 -2.25 -26.36 6.67
C ARG A 201 -1.04 -25.66 6.09
N LEU A 202 -0.71 -24.50 6.65
CA LEU A 202 0.49 -23.77 6.30
C LEU A 202 1.59 -24.19 7.28
N LEU A 203 2.66 -24.73 6.75
CA LEU A 203 3.86 -24.93 7.56
C LEU A 203 4.52 -23.55 7.78
N PRO A 204 4.76 -23.15 9.02
CA PRO A 204 5.26 -21.80 9.33
C PRO A 204 6.57 -21.45 8.64
N MET A 205 7.21 -22.42 8.00
CA MET A 205 8.61 -22.41 7.66
C MET A 205 8.93 -22.73 6.20
N ASP A 206 7.93 -22.81 5.32
CA ASP A 206 8.12 -23.23 3.93
C ASP A 206 8.98 -22.29 3.08
N ARG A 207 9.19 -21.07 3.51
CA ARG A 207 10.03 -20.11 2.76
C ARG A 207 10.83 -19.22 3.70
N PRO A 208 12.15 -19.09 3.48
CA PRO A 208 12.95 -18.09 4.19
C PRO A 208 12.41 -16.68 3.91
N PRO A 209 12.65 -15.72 4.80
CA PRO A 209 12.31 -14.33 4.56
C PRO A 209 12.97 -13.84 3.28
N ARG A 210 12.27 -12.99 2.53
CA ARG A 210 12.83 -12.36 1.33
C ARG A 210 13.77 -11.23 1.74
N ALA A 211 14.91 -11.57 2.30
CA ALA A 211 15.97 -10.62 2.61
C ALA A 211 16.91 -10.48 1.40
N LEU A 212 17.46 -9.29 1.25
CA LEU A 212 18.58 -9.00 0.35
C LEU A 212 19.88 -9.08 1.14
N PRO A 213 20.99 -9.54 0.56
CA PRO A 213 22.34 -9.29 1.10
C PRO A 213 22.53 -7.79 1.34
N TRP A 214 23.38 -7.42 2.30
CA TRP A 214 23.51 -6.00 2.67
C TRP A 214 24.10 -5.15 1.53
N GLU A 215 24.98 -5.72 0.73
CA GLU A 215 25.54 -5.11 -0.49
C GLU A 215 24.44 -4.79 -1.51
N ASP A 216 23.42 -5.64 -1.60
CA ASP A 216 22.26 -5.41 -2.48
C ASP A 216 21.36 -4.27 -1.95
N VAL A 217 21.26 -4.14 -0.62
CA VAL A 217 20.57 -3.00 0.01
C VAL A 217 21.31 -1.70 -0.31
N GLN A 218 22.64 -1.70 -0.22
CA GLN A 218 23.48 -0.55 -0.56
C GLN A 218 23.31 -0.19 -2.04
N ARG A 219 23.41 -1.15 -2.95
CA ARG A 219 23.18 -0.94 -4.39
C ARG A 219 21.80 -0.36 -4.69
N LEU A 220 20.78 -0.81 -3.97
CA LEU A 220 19.41 -0.27 -4.11
C LEU A 220 19.33 1.20 -3.67
N LEU A 221 19.98 1.57 -2.57
CA LEU A 221 20.02 2.95 -2.09
C LEU A 221 20.83 3.84 -3.04
N ASP A 222 21.95 3.38 -3.57
CA ASP A 222 22.82 4.09 -4.50
C ASP A 222 22.15 4.31 -5.87
N ALA A 223 21.21 3.45 -6.25
CA ALA A 223 20.42 3.58 -7.47
C ALA A 223 19.43 4.76 -7.44
N VAL A 224 19.25 5.42 -6.30
CA VAL A 224 18.31 6.53 -6.15
C VAL A 224 18.97 7.85 -6.62
N ASP A 225 18.42 8.48 -7.66
CA ASP A 225 18.89 9.80 -8.11
C ASP A 225 18.49 10.91 -7.13
N VAL A 226 19.36 11.19 -6.17
CA VAL A 226 19.15 12.21 -5.13
C VAL A 226 19.18 13.67 -5.66
N ARG A 227 19.46 13.89 -6.94
CA ARG A 227 19.35 15.23 -7.55
C ARG A 227 17.89 15.59 -7.81
N SER A 228 17.03 14.62 -8.04
CA SER A 228 15.61 14.83 -8.26
C SER A 228 14.86 15.00 -6.94
N ARG A 229 13.76 15.78 -6.96
CA ARG A 229 12.88 15.97 -5.78
C ARG A 229 12.30 14.65 -5.28
N THR A 230 11.85 13.80 -6.20
CA THR A 230 11.31 12.48 -5.88
C THR A 230 12.39 11.56 -5.32
N GLY A 231 13.58 11.59 -5.89
CA GLY A 231 14.70 10.79 -5.42
C GLY A 231 15.16 11.16 -4.01
N ARG A 232 15.24 12.45 -3.65
CA ARG A 232 15.52 12.87 -2.26
C ARG A 232 14.51 12.31 -1.27
N ARG A 233 13.22 12.36 -1.62
CA ARG A 233 12.16 11.75 -0.82
C ARG A 233 12.36 10.25 -0.65
N ASP A 234 12.53 9.56 -1.78
CA ASP A 234 12.60 8.10 -1.79
C ASP A 234 13.88 7.61 -1.11
N HIS A 235 15.01 8.30 -1.29
CA HIS A 235 16.25 7.99 -0.59
C HIS A 235 16.10 8.12 0.92
N ALA A 236 15.58 9.25 1.43
CA ALA A 236 15.37 9.43 2.87
C ALA A 236 14.41 8.36 3.46
N LEU A 237 13.34 8.03 2.72
CA LEU A 237 12.38 7.01 3.12
C LEU A 237 13.01 5.61 3.16
N LEU A 238 13.72 5.21 2.11
CA LEU A 238 14.35 3.89 2.00
C LEU A 238 15.51 3.75 3.00
N LEU A 239 16.25 4.84 3.24
CA LEU A 239 17.31 4.86 4.24
C LEU A 239 16.77 4.63 5.65
N LEU A 240 15.66 5.28 6.05
CA LEU A 240 14.98 5.00 7.31
C LEU A 240 14.56 3.53 7.44
N MET A 241 14.00 2.96 6.35
CA MET A 241 13.60 1.56 6.34
C MET A 241 14.79 0.61 6.49
N ALA A 242 15.91 0.89 5.81
CA ALA A 242 17.11 0.08 5.88
C ALA A 242 17.81 0.20 7.24
N THR A 243 17.98 1.44 7.73
CA THR A 243 18.74 1.74 8.95
C THR A 243 18.04 1.24 10.22
N TYR A 244 16.72 1.40 10.33
CA TYR A 244 15.97 1.06 11.54
C TYR A 244 15.03 -0.14 11.38
N GLY A 245 15.05 -0.80 10.26
CA GLY A 245 14.15 -1.91 9.99
C GLY A 245 12.67 -1.51 9.96
N MET A 246 12.35 -0.25 9.69
CA MET A 246 10.97 0.24 9.64
C MET A 246 10.19 -0.42 8.52
N GLY A 247 8.95 -0.84 8.81
CA GLY A 247 8.00 -1.25 7.78
C GLY A 247 7.42 -0.04 7.03
N ALA A 248 6.89 -0.27 5.82
CA ALA A 248 6.31 0.80 5.01
C ALA A 248 5.20 1.59 5.74
N ALA A 249 4.39 0.93 6.56
CA ALA A 249 3.37 1.62 7.36
C ALA A 249 3.98 2.48 8.46
N GLU A 250 5.05 2.02 9.10
CA GLU A 250 5.73 2.73 10.19
C GLU A 250 6.36 4.03 9.67
N VAL A 251 7.13 3.95 8.58
CA VAL A 251 7.77 5.14 7.99
C VAL A 251 6.76 6.14 7.43
N LEU A 252 5.62 5.68 6.90
CA LEU A 252 4.57 6.55 6.38
C LEU A 252 3.70 7.20 7.46
N HIS A 253 3.71 6.70 8.68
CA HIS A 253 3.02 7.33 9.81
C HIS A 253 3.84 8.43 10.47
N LEU A 254 5.13 8.52 10.18
CA LEU A 254 5.98 9.59 10.71
C LEU A 254 5.45 10.97 10.30
N ARG A 255 5.47 11.88 11.25
CA ARG A 255 5.11 13.29 11.11
C ARG A 255 6.35 14.16 11.25
N LEU A 256 6.25 15.40 10.83
CA LEU A 256 7.33 16.40 11.03
C LEU A 256 7.67 16.60 12.52
N SER A 257 6.67 16.46 13.39
CA SER A 257 6.82 16.59 14.84
C SER A 257 7.55 15.42 15.50
N ASP A 258 7.69 14.29 14.81
CA ASP A 258 8.29 13.08 15.36
C ASP A 258 9.82 13.08 15.24
N ILE A 259 10.39 14.09 14.56
CA ILE A 259 11.83 14.30 14.46
C ILE A 259 12.23 15.40 15.44
N ASP A 260 12.93 15.04 16.49
CA ASP A 260 13.56 15.99 17.40
C ASP A 260 15.02 16.24 16.97
N TRP A 261 15.22 17.37 16.30
CA TRP A 261 16.52 17.80 15.79
C TRP A 261 17.50 18.22 16.91
N ARG A 262 16.98 18.63 18.06
CA ARG A 262 17.81 19.06 19.20
C ARG A 262 18.29 17.87 20.01
N ALA A 263 17.37 16.94 20.29
CA ALA A 263 17.70 15.71 20.99
C ALA A 263 18.36 14.65 20.08
N ASN A 264 18.40 14.87 18.75
CA ASN A 264 18.84 13.89 17.76
C ASN A 264 18.08 12.56 17.89
N THR A 265 16.75 12.64 17.96
CA THR A 265 15.90 11.44 18.10
C THR A 265 14.73 11.45 17.13
N ILE A 266 14.24 10.24 16.86
CA ILE A 266 13.01 9.98 16.09
C ILE A 266 12.03 9.27 17.02
N HIS A 267 10.90 9.89 17.29
CA HIS A 267 9.79 9.25 17.99
C HIS A 267 8.91 8.49 17.01
N MET A 268 8.74 7.20 17.19
CA MET A 268 7.96 6.35 16.32
C MET A 268 6.91 5.58 17.11
N VAL A 269 5.65 5.71 16.71
CA VAL A 269 4.55 4.87 17.20
C VAL A 269 4.24 3.79 16.15
N ARG A 270 4.29 2.52 16.53
CA ARG A 270 4.00 1.41 15.61
C ARG A 270 2.50 1.29 15.36
N PRO A 271 2.02 1.48 14.12
CA PRO A 271 0.57 1.56 13.85
C PRO A 271 -0.20 0.27 14.18
N LYS A 272 0.49 -0.88 14.17
CA LYS A 272 -0.14 -2.19 14.41
C LYS A 272 -0.24 -2.55 15.89
N THR A 273 0.70 -2.09 16.71
CA THR A 273 0.85 -2.52 18.11
C THR A 273 0.67 -1.41 19.11
N GLY A 274 0.72 -0.14 18.66
CA GLY A 274 0.72 1.03 19.54
C GLY A 274 2.03 1.21 20.34
N VAL A 275 3.03 0.37 20.11
CA VAL A 275 4.32 0.46 20.81
C VAL A 275 5.06 1.69 20.36
N GLU A 276 5.50 2.50 21.30
CA GLU A 276 6.34 3.67 21.09
C GLU A 276 7.81 3.28 21.13
N CYS A 277 8.59 3.84 20.22
CA CYS A 277 10.04 3.65 20.14
C CYS A 277 10.71 5.01 19.98
N LEU A 278 11.76 5.24 20.75
CA LEU A 278 12.66 6.36 20.56
C LEU A 278 13.94 5.85 19.89
N LEU A 279 14.21 6.35 18.69
CA LEU A 279 15.36 5.92 17.89
C LEU A 279 16.36 7.07 17.77
N PRO A 280 17.68 6.82 17.77
CA PRO A 280 18.68 7.86 17.54
C PRO A 280 18.57 8.36 16.10
N LEU A 281 18.62 9.67 15.89
CA LEU A 281 18.71 10.28 14.56
C LEU A 281 20.16 10.27 14.10
N LEU A 282 20.55 9.25 13.36
CA LEU A 282 21.92 9.10 12.87
C LEU A 282 22.27 10.17 11.83
N PRO A 283 23.55 10.64 11.76
CA PRO A 283 23.95 11.75 10.88
C PRO A 283 23.58 11.56 9.41
N GLY A 284 23.77 10.36 8.83
CA GLY A 284 23.41 10.07 7.45
C GLY A 284 21.90 10.16 7.20
N VAL A 285 21.07 9.70 8.14
CA VAL A 285 19.62 9.80 8.08
C VAL A 285 19.17 11.26 8.22
N ALA A 286 19.78 12.01 9.17
CA ALA A 286 19.53 13.44 9.35
C ALA A 286 19.81 14.22 8.06
N ALA A 287 20.97 14.00 7.43
CA ALA A 287 21.34 14.65 6.17
C ALA A 287 20.34 14.35 5.04
N ALA A 288 19.91 13.09 4.90
CA ALA A 288 18.93 12.70 3.90
C ALA A 288 17.55 13.35 4.15
N LEU A 289 17.11 13.41 5.42
CA LEU A 289 15.88 14.08 5.80
C LEU A 289 15.93 15.59 5.53
N VAL A 290 17.03 16.25 5.89
CA VAL A 290 17.23 17.68 5.61
C VAL A 290 17.19 17.97 4.11
N ALA A 291 17.90 17.16 3.30
CA ALA A 291 17.89 17.31 1.84
C ALA A 291 16.48 17.14 1.26
N TYR A 292 15.71 16.17 1.76
CA TYR A 292 14.32 16.00 1.37
C TYR A 292 13.43 17.17 1.81
N LEU A 293 13.50 17.58 3.06
CA LEU A 293 12.64 18.64 3.62
C LEU A 293 12.89 20.00 2.96
N ARG A 294 14.17 20.32 2.67
CA ARG A 294 14.55 21.58 2.05
C ARG A 294 14.23 21.62 0.56
N ASP A 295 14.65 20.59 -0.19
CA ASP A 295 14.69 20.64 -1.64
C ASP A 295 13.76 19.61 -2.34
N GLY A 296 13.23 18.66 -1.60
CA GLY A 296 12.39 17.57 -2.14
C GLY A 296 10.91 17.69 -1.78
N ARG A 297 10.60 18.13 -0.56
CA ARG A 297 9.23 18.20 -0.07
C ARG A 297 8.48 19.40 -0.67
N PRO A 298 7.24 19.24 -1.17
CA PRO A 298 6.43 20.38 -1.62
C PRO A 298 6.22 21.41 -0.49
N GLY A 299 6.25 22.70 -0.83
CA GLY A 299 6.21 23.78 0.18
C GLY A 299 4.93 23.81 1.03
N HIS A 300 3.77 23.52 0.43
CA HIS A 300 2.46 23.58 1.11
C HIS A 300 1.62 22.33 0.85
N PRO A 301 1.97 21.18 1.43
CA PRO A 301 1.27 19.92 1.15
C PRO A 301 -0.07 19.76 1.89
N GLY A 302 -0.47 20.72 2.74
CA GLY A 302 -1.71 20.63 3.54
C GLY A 302 -1.71 19.51 4.58
N THR A 303 -0.57 18.92 4.88
CA THR A 303 -0.44 17.81 5.84
C THR A 303 0.87 17.89 6.61
N ARG A 304 0.87 17.42 7.86
CA ARG A 304 2.06 17.28 8.69
C ARG A 304 2.76 15.92 8.53
N ALA A 305 2.27 15.03 7.65
CA ALA A 305 2.97 13.78 7.34
C ALA A 305 4.39 14.09 6.85
N LEU A 306 5.40 13.33 7.33
CA LEU A 306 6.79 13.52 6.92
C LEU A 306 6.93 13.30 5.41
N PHE A 307 6.45 12.15 4.92
CA PHE A 307 6.53 11.79 3.51
C PHE A 307 5.22 12.02 2.77
N VAL A 308 5.29 12.82 1.72
CA VAL A 308 4.15 13.20 0.89
C VAL A 308 4.35 12.84 -0.57
N ARG A 309 3.26 12.78 -1.32
CA ARG A 309 3.31 12.57 -2.77
C ARG A 309 4.03 13.71 -3.46
N SER A 310 4.83 13.41 -4.47
CA SER A 310 5.53 14.43 -5.28
C SER A 310 4.61 15.14 -6.28
N VAL A 311 3.36 14.70 -6.39
CA VAL A 311 2.38 15.19 -7.36
C VAL A 311 1.14 15.64 -6.63
N ALA A 312 0.58 16.77 -7.07
CA ALA A 312 -0.66 17.31 -6.54
C ALA A 312 -1.85 16.33 -6.72
N PRO A 313 -2.80 16.32 -5.78
CA PRO A 313 -2.73 16.95 -4.47
C PRO A 313 -1.69 16.27 -3.58
N TYR A 314 -0.85 17.07 -2.91
CA TYR A 314 0.29 16.61 -2.09
C TYR A 314 -0.13 15.98 -0.76
N GLY A 315 -0.90 14.92 -0.82
CA GLY A 315 -1.30 14.19 0.39
C GLY A 315 -0.24 13.17 0.84
N PRO A 316 -0.50 12.47 1.96
CA PRO A 316 0.37 11.39 2.43
C PRO A 316 0.62 10.33 1.36
N MET A 317 1.80 9.71 1.39
CA MET A 317 2.12 8.58 0.52
C MET A 317 1.33 7.33 0.92
N SER A 318 1.14 6.42 -0.02
CA SER A 318 0.53 5.11 0.23
C SER A 318 1.58 4.01 0.33
N PRO A 319 1.30 2.89 1.03
CA PRO A 319 2.19 1.73 1.06
C PRO A 319 2.51 1.15 -0.33
N SER A 320 1.60 1.30 -1.29
CA SER A 320 1.84 0.89 -2.68
C SER A 320 2.89 1.77 -3.36
N ALA A 321 2.97 3.06 -3.03
CA ALA A 321 4.01 3.95 -3.54
C ALA A 321 5.41 3.55 -3.03
N VAL A 322 5.52 3.17 -1.76
CA VAL A 322 6.78 2.65 -1.18
C VAL A 322 7.22 1.38 -1.90
N ARG A 323 6.29 0.43 -2.06
CA ARG A 323 6.58 -0.82 -2.80
C ARG A 323 7.01 -0.53 -4.24
N HIS A 324 6.38 0.44 -4.91
CA HIS A 324 6.75 0.84 -6.26
C HIS A 324 8.17 1.41 -6.29
N ALA A 325 8.53 2.28 -5.34
CA ALA A 325 9.89 2.82 -5.22
C ALA A 325 10.93 1.70 -5.03
N ILE A 326 10.71 0.77 -4.09
CA ILE A 326 11.59 -0.39 -3.88
C ILE A 326 11.75 -1.21 -5.18
N SER A 327 10.64 -1.48 -5.89
CA SER A 327 10.69 -2.25 -7.13
C SER A 327 11.40 -1.50 -8.26
N GLN A 328 11.20 -0.19 -8.36
CA GLN A 328 11.82 0.65 -9.37
C GLN A 328 13.35 0.72 -9.17
N TYR A 329 13.79 1.09 -7.97
CA TYR A 329 15.22 1.23 -7.68
C TYR A 329 15.92 -0.12 -7.61
N GLY A 330 15.26 -1.16 -7.12
CA GLY A 330 15.79 -2.52 -7.18
C GLY A 330 16.02 -2.99 -8.63
N ARG A 331 15.12 -2.67 -9.56
CA ARG A 331 15.33 -2.97 -10.99
C ARG A 331 16.50 -2.18 -11.58
N ILE A 332 16.64 -0.89 -11.23
CA ILE A 332 17.77 -0.05 -11.67
C ILE A 332 19.09 -0.63 -11.14
N ALA A 333 19.10 -1.11 -9.89
CA ALA A 333 20.24 -1.79 -9.28
C ALA A 333 20.49 -3.22 -9.80
N GLY A 334 19.70 -3.72 -10.77
CA GLY A 334 19.83 -5.07 -11.32
C GLY A 334 19.38 -6.18 -10.39
N LEU A 335 18.53 -5.90 -9.38
CA LEU A 335 18.07 -6.89 -8.42
C LEU A 335 16.86 -7.68 -8.95
N SER A 336 16.76 -8.97 -8.59
CA SER A 336 15.65 -9.83 -8.99
C SER A 336 14.31 -9.33 -8.43
N ALA A 337 13.33 -9.12 -9.32
CA ALA A 337 11.98 -8.67 -8.97
C ALA A 337 11.25 -9.59 -7.98
N SER A 338 11.56 -10.90 -7.99
CA SER A 338 10.96 -11.89 -7.08
C SER A 338 11.30 -11.66 -5.60
N ARG A 339 12.39 -10.96 -5.33
CA ARG A 339 12.86 -10.62 -3.97
C ARG A 339 12.33 -9.28 -3.48
N LEU A 340 11.90 -8.38 -4.38
CA LEU A 340 11.49 -7.02 -4.04
C LEU A 340 10.05 -6.99 -3.50
N GLY A 341 9.87 -6.43 -2.32
CA GLY A 341 8.56 -6.32 -1.67
C GLY A 341 8.58 -5.27 -0.56
N GLY A 342 7.41 -4.87 -0.06
CA GLY A 342 7.27 -3.79 0.93
C GLY A 342 7.96 -4.03 2.29
N HIS A 343 8.38 -5.26 2.58
CA HIS A 343 9.10 -5.61 3.82
C HIS A 343 10.55 -6.06 3.58
N VAL A 344 11.03 -5.99 2.33
CA VAL A 344 12.37 -6.50 1.99
C VAL A 344 13.47 -5.85 2.82
N LEU A 345 13.47 -4.51 2.93
CA LEU A 345 14.48 -3.78 3.70
C LEU A 345 14.43 -4.12 5.19
N ARG A 346 13.23 -4.30 5.76
CA ARG A 346 13.06 -4.75 7.14
C ARG A 346 13.60 -6.17 7.36
N HIS A 347 13.36 -7.07 6.41
CA HIS A 347 13.92 -8.43 6.47
C HIS A 347 15.44 -8.42 6.34
N SER A 348 15.97 -7.60 5.42
CA SER A 348 17.42 -7.44 5.22
C SER A 348 18.08 -6.84 6.47
N HIS A 349 17.51 -5.81 7.08
CA HIS A 349 17.98 -5.25 8.33
C HIS A 349 18.05 -6.31 9.45
N ALA A 350 16.98 -7.10 9.60
CA ALA A 350 16.94 -8.13 10.64
C ALA A 350 18.01 -9.22 10.42
N CYS A 351 18.17 -9.71 9.19
CA CYS A 351 19.19 -10.69 8.85
C CYS A 351 20.59 -10.13 9.09
N PHE A 352 20.85 -8.90 8.65
CA PHE A 352 22.15 -8.25 8.82
C PHE A 352 22.51 -8.01 10.29
N GLN A 353 21.54 -7.61 11.14
CA GLN A 353 21.76 -7.50 12.58
C GLN A 353 22.16 -8.84 13.22
N ILE A 354 21.52 -9.93 12.79
CA ILE A 354 21.86 -11.27 13.28
C ILE A 354 23.25 -11.70 12.78
N GLU A 355 23.62 -11.39 11.54
CA GLU A 355 24.95 -11.64 10.99
C GLU A 355 26.05 -10.88 11.77
N LEU A 356 25.74 -9.67 12.23
CA LEU A 356 26.61 -8.87 13.11
C LEU A 356 26.65 -9.40 14.56
N GLY A 357 25.93 -10.48 14.87
CA GLY A 357 25.93 -11.09 16.19
C GLY A 357 24.91 -10.52 17.19
N ALA A 358 23.98 -9.66 16.74
CA ALA A 358 22.92 -9.17 17.62
C ALA A 358 22.05 -10.32 18.16
N ALA A 359 21.77 -10.28 19.47
CA ALA A 359 20.93 -11.28 20.11
C ALA A 359 19.50 -11.26 19.53
N PRO A 360 18.83 -12.41 19.36
CA PRO A 360 17.46 -12.50 18.81
C PRO A 360 16.46 -11.59 19.49
N LYS A 361 16.56 -11.49 20.80
CA LYS A 361 15.69 -10.64 21.62
C LYS A 361 15.83 -9.16 21.22
N VAL A 362 17.08 -8.68 21.06
CA VAL A 362 17.36 -7.30 20.65
C VAL A 362 16.77 -7.02 19.28
N VAL A 363 16.96 -7.92 18.30
CA VAL A 363 16.37 -7.78 16.97
C VAL A 363 14.83 -7.79 17.03
N SER A 364 14.24 -8.65 17.87
CA SER A 364 12.80 -8.72 18.10
C SER A 364 12.25 -7.39 18.65
N ASP A 365 12.93 -6.82 19.63
CA ASP A 365 12.55 -5.56 20.27
C ASP A 365 12.69 -4.38 19.30
N ILE A 366 13.80 -4.28 18.56
CA ILE A 366 13.99 -3.27 17.50
C ILE A 366 12.87 -3.36 16.47
N LEU A 367 12.48 -4.56 16.06
CA LEU A 367 11.41 -4.76 15.08
C LEU A 367 10.01 -4.68 15.70
N GLY A 368 9.88 -4.70 17.02
CA GLY A 368 8.60 -4.66 17.75
C GLY A 368 7.73 -5.89 17.48
N HIS A 369 8.33 -7.06 17.43
CA HIS A 369 7.61 -8.31 17.32
C HIS A 369 6.99 -8.68 18.66
N ARG A 370 5.68 -8.92 18.69
CA ARG A 370 4.99 -9.44 19.88
C ARG A 370 5.23 -10.93 20.10
N ASP A 371 5.43 -11.67 19.00
CA ASP A 371 5.67 -13.10 19.02
C ASP A 371 7.15 -13.37 18.66
N PRO A 372 7.92 -13.97 19.57
CA PRO A 372 9.32 -14.34 19.34
C PRO A 372 9.49 -15.26 18.12
N ALA A 373 8.50 -16.12 17.80
CA ALA A 373 8.52 -16.97 16.62
C ALA A 373 8.64 -16.17 15.32
N SER A 374 8.19 -14.92 15.29
CA SER A 374 8.34 -14.03 14.12
C SER A 374 9.81 -13.71 13.83
N THR A 375 10.69 -13.72 14.85
CA THR A 375 12.11 -13.42 14.71
C THR A 375 12.93 -14.68 14.35
N SER A 376 12.49 -15.87 14.74
CA SER A 376 13.17 -17.15 14.44
C SER A 376 13.37 -17.37 12.94
N THR A 377 12.49 -16.81 12.12
CA THR A 377 12.56 -16.88 10.66
C THR A 377 13.84 -16.27 10.09
N TYR A 378 14.39 -15.23 10.73
CA TYR A 378 15.62 -14.56 10.26
C TYR A 378 16.89 -15.36 10.52
N PHE A 379 16.92 -16.18 11.57
CA PHE A 379 18.06 -17.04 11.87
C PHE A 379 18.35 -18.04 10.75
N ARG A 380 17.31 -18.49 10.05
CA ARG A 380 17.49 -19.41 8.92
C ARG A 380 18.00 -18.72 7.67
N ALA A 381 17.82 -17.42 7.57
CA ALA A 381 18.34 -16.64 6.47
C ALA A 381 19.80 -16.20 6.70
N ALA A 382 20.25 -16.15 7.95
CA ALA A 382 21.62 -15.83 8.33
C ALA A 382 22.53 -17.06 8.15
N THR A 383 22.76 -17.47 6.90
CA THR A 383 23.49 -18.71 6.55
C THR A 383 24.95 -18.66 6.98
N THR A 384 25.59 -17.50 7.00
CA THR A 384 26.98 -17.32 7.46
C THR A 384 27.08 -17.69 8.94
N ARG A 385 26.18 -17.19 9.77
CA ARG A 385 26.16 -17.51 11.20
C ARG A 385 25.82 -18.98 11.48
N LEU A 386 24.97 -19.59 10.67
CA LEU A 386 24.64 -21.00 10.78
C LEU A 386 25.88 -21.90 10.45
N ARG A 387 26.75 -21.48 9.53
CA ARG A 387 28.00 -22.20 9.23
C ARG A 387 28.99 -22.19 10.41
N GLU A 388 29.07 -21.06 11.14
CA GLU A 388 29.91 -20.95 12.33
C GLU A 388 29.44 -21.86 13.48
N LEU A 389 28.12 -22.16 13.51
CA LEU A 389 27.50 -23.02 14.52
C LEU A 389 27.44 -24.49 14.08
N ALA A 390 27.80 -24.80 12.83
CA ALA A 390 27.80 -26.16 12.33
C ALA A 390 28.91 -26.95 13.02
N LEU A 391 28.58 -28.18 13.44
CA LEU A 391 29.58 -29.10 13.97
C LEU A 391 30.54 -29.51 12.84
N PRO A 392 31.84 -29.79 13.19
CA PRO A 392 32.77 -30.30 12.21
C PRO A 392 32.28 -31.64 11.63
N VAL A 393 32.61 -31.89 10.37
CA VAL A 393 32.27 -33.17 9.72
C VAL A 393 32.96 -34.30 10.52
N PRO A 394 32.20 -35.33 10.96
CA PRO A 394 32.81 -36.47 11.61
C PRO A 394 33.83 -37.13 10.66
N THR A 395 35.07 -37.21 11.09
CA THR A 395 36.15 -37.93 10.37
C THR A 395 36.19 -39.38 10.78
#